data_673f7a0be5c6d2aad632a37860635014
#
_entry.id   673f7a0be5c6d2aad632a37860635014
#
_cell.length_a   1.000
_cell.length_b   1.000
_cell.length_c   1.000
_cell.angle_alpha   90.00
_cell.angle_beta   90.00
_cell.angle_gamma   90.00
#
_symmetry.space_group_name_H-M   'P 1'
#
loop_
_entity.id
_entity.type
_entity.pdbx_description
1 polymer ?
#
loop_
_entity_poly.entity_id
_entity_poly.type
_entity_poly.pdbx_seq_one_letter_code
_entity_poly.pdbx_strand_id
1 'polypeptide(L)'
;MQTDSSRRPSRRSRVSKGITVAALTGALMLFAIPASNAASASVGGVCSKVGAKAKAGKVKVTCKSASGRRVWTDTKLRTVSIAANAIKGGKNSLQAEWIQDYITPNFIRDEASKGLTVAVKFNGKGIADEDFKAGLALDLLSKGGADLLNIDGIWVGEFADAGYIKPLAKIVGKSYTSWEGWGQIAPAVADMMSYKGAKYGIPSGTDGRVLYFNKEVFTAAGLPTDWQPQSWADVLAAANTIKTKVPGVTPIQMDSGTAMGEATTMQGVLPLLVGTGERIYNDQTGKWTGNTSGIRQVLQFYSDIYNGGLGNKDWQVSATGRDQSFAAFAQKKVGILGEGDYGWRGVWSPTTGNFKMPDRNTEIGYALIPAVSAGKGIRRQSYVSMSGGGGFVLNPNTKNAAVAWALLTYMNSRDAVQAFVAGQPRITQRNDVNSFLTRSDPLMAFVSKKVMPLTAYRPGFAIYPQVSVALQQATLDVISGDSVAKAAATYQASLVKLVGANKVNSN
;
A
#
# COMPACT_ATOMS: atom_id res chain seq x y z
N MET A 1 -56.66 -10.23 -34.92
CA MET A 1 -57.12 -9.16 -35.78
C MET A 1 -55.86 -8.64 -36.43
N GLN A 2 -55.59 -9.16 -37.63
CA GLN A 2 -55.93 -8.59 -38.95
C GLN A 2 -55.26 -7.24 -39.10
N THR A 3 -54.47 -6.96 -40.06
CA THR A 3 -54.21 -7.37 -41.48
C THR A 3 -53.25 -6.29 -41.96
N ASP A 4 -52.40 -6.43 -42.77
CA ASP A 4 -52.15 -7.02 -44.08
C ASP A 4 -51.57 -5.96 -45.00
N SER A 5 -50.67 -6.37 -45.77
CA SER A 5 -50.41 -6.27 -47.21
C SER A 5 -49.67 -5.00 -47.70
N SER A 6 -48.54 -5.26 -48.30
CA SER A 6 -48.25 -5.46 -49.75
C SER A 6 -48.07 -4.18 -50.54
N ARG A 7 -47.05 -4.01 -51.34
CA ARG A 7 -46.78 -4.53 -52.69
C ARG A 7 -45.52 -3.92 -53.33
N ARG A 8 -44.78 -4.71 -53.99
CA ARG A 8 -43.91 -4.39 -55.18
C ARG A 8 -44.82 -4.16 -56.41
N PRO A 9 -44.36 -3.77 -57.61
CA PRO A 9 -43.08 -4.04 -58.26
C PRO A 9 -42.56 -3.02 -59.34
N SER A 10 -41.33 -3.31 -59.83
CA SER A 10 -40.82 -3.37 -61.23
C SER A 10 -40.77 -2.11 -62.15
N ARG A 11 -39.64 -1.88 -62.82
CA ARG A 11 -39.47 -2.21 -64.23
C ARG A 11 -38.05 -1.91 -64.78
N ARG A 12 -37.64 -2.82 -65.60
CA ARG A 12 -36.43 -2.84 -66.44
C ARG A 12 -36.54 -1.78 -67.57
N SER A 13 -35.37 -1.31 -68.07
CA SER A 13 -35.18 -1.17 -69.50
C SER A 13 -33.70 -1.37 -69.89
N ARG A 14 -33.50 -2.29 -70.78
CA ARG A 14 -32.26 -2.54 -71.55
C ARG A 14 -32.26 -1.60 -72.73
N VAL A 15 -31.09 -1.03 -73.10
CA VAL A 15 -30.77 -0.75 -74.51
C VAL A 15 -29.33 -1.13 -74.80
N SER A 16 -29.14 -1.90 -75.82
CA SER A 16 -27.92 -2.41 -76.43
C SER A 16 -27.42 -1.53 -77.57
N LYS A 17 -26.16 -1.67 -77.90
CA LYS A 17 -25.45 -1.67 -79.19
C LYS A 17 -24.32 -0.60 -79.27
N GLY A 18 -23.19 -1.12 -79.71
CA GLY A 18 -22.27 -0.49 -80.60
C GLY A 18 -20.82 -0.98 -80.44
N ILE A 19 -20.43 -1.97 -81.21
CA ILE A 19 -19.04 -2.43 -81.36
C ILE A 19 -18.32 -1.48 -82.35
N THR A 20 -17.15 -0.98 -81.95
CA THR A 20 -16.16 -0.50 -82.91
C THR A 20 -14.78 -0.96 -82.46
N VAL A 21 -14.17 -1.80 -83.21
CA VAL A 21 -12.77 -2.31 -83.10
C VAL A 21 -11.86 -1.21 -83.70
N ALA A 22 -10.93 -0.70 -82.96
CA ALA A 22 -9.78 0.04 -83.44
C ALA A 22 -8.51 -0.55 -82.82
N ALA A 23 -7.76 -1.28 -83.66
CA ALA A 23 -6.42 -1.75 -83.27
C ALA A 23 -5.47 -0.54 -83.27
N LEU A 24 -4.77 -0.33 -82.16
CA LEU A 24 -3.58 0.48 -82.11
C LEU A 24 -2.48 -0.24 -81.30
N THR A 25 -1.39 -0.38 -81.97
CA THR A 25 -0.12 -0.91 -81.52
C THR A 25 0.35 -0.32 -80.27
N GLY A 26 0.53 -1.18 -79.23
CA GLY A 26 0.97 -0.75 -77.92
C GLY A 26 2.46 -0.59 -77.81
N ALA A 27 2.86 0.51 -77.24
CA ALA A 27 4.14 0.66 -76.60
C ALA A 27 4.04 0.14 -75.15
N LEU A 28 4.81 -0.91 -74.83
CA LEU A 28 5.00 -1.35 -73.43
C LEU A 28 5.71 -0.21 -72.65
N MET A 29 4.95 0.63 -71.98
CA MET A 29 5.49 1.40 -70.88
C MET A 29 5.58 0.47 -69.68
N LEU A 30 6.78 0.03 -69.36
CA LEU A 30 7.12 -0.47 -68.01
C LEU A 30 6.87 0.64 -67.01
N PHE A 31 5.69 0.64 -66.38
CA PHE A 31 5.51 1.38 -65.14
C PHE A 31 6.45 0.75 -64.12
N ALA A 32 7.59 1.42 -63.88
CA ALA A 32 8.38 1.18 -62.69
C ALA A 32 7.47 1.47 -61.48
N ILE A 33 6.99 0.42 -60.83
CA ILE A 33 6.34 0.49 -59.52
C ILE A 33 7.37 1.20 -58.66
N PRO A 34 7.07 2.38 -58.10
CA PRO A 34 8.00 3.02 -57.18
C PRO A 34 8.28 2.01 -56.07
N ALA A 35 9.54 1.68 -55.87
CA ALA A 35 9.97 0.87 -54.75
C ALA A 35 9.35 1.50 -53.50
N SER A 36 8.38 0.78 -52.91
CA SER A 36 7.77 1.19 -51.66
C SER A 36 8.94 1.50 -50.73
N ASN A 37 9.05 2.72 -50.29
CA ASN A 37 9.98 3.11 -49.21
C ASN A 37 9.79 2.08 -48.10
N ALA A 38 10.69 1.12 -48.01
CA ALA A 38 10.70 0.16 -46.92
C ALA A 38 10.76 1.00 -45.64
N ALA A 39 9.65 1.08 -44.93
CA ALA A 39 9.59 1.83 -43.68
C ALA A 39 10.78 1.41 -42.86
N SER A 40 11.63 2.37 -42.46
CA SER A 40 12.84 2.11 -41.72
C SER A 40 12.46 1.31 -40.46
N ALA A 41 13.13 0.19 -40.23
CA ALA A 41 12.84 -0.65 -39.07
C ALA A 41 12.96 0.22 -37.79
N SER A 42 11.94 0.12 -36.92
CA SER A 42 11.94 0.75 -35.59
C SER A 42 11.65 -0.32 -34.55
N VAL A 43 12.26 -0.23 -33.38
CA VAL A 43 11.94 -1.14 -32.26
C VAL A 43 10.43 -1.05 -31.97
N GLY A 44 9.75 -2.20 -31.91
CA GLY A 44 8.29 -2.28 -31.75
C GLY A 44 7.50 -2.09 -33.04
N GLY A 45 8.12 -1.61 -34.14
CA GLY A 45 7.47 -1.48 -35.44
C GLY A 45 7.13 -2.85 -36.06
N VAL A 46 6.09 -2.89 -36.90
CA VAL A 46 5.66 -4.11 -37.58
C VAL A 46 6.73 -4.60 -38.58
N CYS A 47 6.93 -5.89 -38.62
CA CYS A 47 7.81 -6.55 -39.60
C CYS A 47 7.10 -7.66 -40.36
N SER A 48 7.60 -8.02 -41.55
CA SER A 48 6.91 -8.92 -42.44
C SER A 48 7.26 -10.39 -42.24
N LYS A 49 8.53 -10.71 -41.93
CA LYS A 49 9.04 -12.09 -41.86
C LYS A 49 9.78 -12.34 -40.54
N VAL A 50 9.28 -13.31 -39.76
CA VAL A 50 9.96 -13.75 -38.53
C VAL A 50 11.38 -14.23 -38.86
N GLY A 51 12.34 -13.80 -38.01
CA GLY A 51 13.76 -14.08 -38.22
C GLY A 51 14.49 -13.07 -39.12
N ALA A 52 13.79 -12.20 -39.85
CA ALA A 52 14.41 -11.13 -40.61
C ALA A 52 15.21 -10.19 -39.64
N LYS A 53 16.38 -9.72 -40.10
CA LYS A 53 17.28 -8.84 -39.34
C LYS A 53 17.35 -7.45 -39.99
N ALA A 54 17.39 -6.41 -39.21
CA ALA A 54 17.50 -5.04 -39.66
C ALA A 54 18.26 -4.19 -38.64
N LYS A 55 18.44 -2.89 -38.96
CA LYS A 55 18.91 -1.88 -38.01
C LYS A 55 17.80 -0.86 -37.77
N ALA A 56 17.50 -0.57 -36.51
CA ALA A 56 16.63 0.51 -36.07
C ALA A 56 17.52 1.61 -35.47
N GLY A 57 17.96 2.56 -36.31
CA GLY A 57 19.02 3.47 -35.95
C GLY A 57 20.33 2.72 -35.64
N LYS A 58 20.88 2.88 -34.43
CA LYS A 58 22.08 2.17 -33.98
C LYS A 58 21.83 0.76 -33.43
N VAL A 59 20.55 0.36 -33.28
CA VAL A 59 20.15 -0.92 -32.65
C VAL A 59 19.95 -2.01 -33.70
N LYS A 60 20.55 -3.18 -33.46
CA LYS A 60 20.26 -4.39 -34.26
C LYS A 60 18.94 -4.99 -33.79
N VAL A 61 18.00 -5.19 -34.71
CA VAL A 61 16.68 -5.77 -34.43
C VAL A 61 16.47 -7.04 -35.24
N THR A 62 15.66 -7.94 -34.67
CA THR A 62 15.20 -9.15 -35.33
C THR A 62 13.68 -9.17 -35.27
N CYS A 63 13.03 -9.53 -36.40
CA CYS A 63 11.61 -9.69 -36.45
C CYS A 63 11.18 -10.92 -35.62
N LYS A 64 10.39 -10.70 -34.56
CA LYS A 64 9.84 -11.76 -33.71
C LYS A 64 8.32 -11.69 -33.64
N SER A 65 7.70 -12.84 -33.39
CA SER A 65 6.27 -12.89 -33.04
C SER A 65 6.10 -12.58 -31.56
N ALA A 66 5.24 -11.62 -31.24
CA ALA A 66 4.92 -11.24 -29.88
C ALA A 66 3.43 -10.85 -29.81
N SER A 67 2.67 -11.49 -28.91
CA SER A 67 1.23 -11.21 -28.69
C SER A 67 0.40 -11.19 -30.00
N GLY A 68 0.61 -12.19 -30.89
CA GLY A 68 -0.10 -12.30 -32.17
C GLY A 68 0.37 -11.32 -33.26
N ARG A 69 1.33 -10.48 -33.00
CA ARG A 69 1.89 -9.53 -33.97
C ARG A 69 3.36 -9.85 -34.28
N ARG A 70 3.82 -9.45 -35.46
CA ARG A 70 5.24 -9.52 -35.82
C ARG A 70 5.86 -8.14 -35.61
N VAL A 71 6.86 -8.05 -34.74
CA VAL A 71 7.50 -6.78 -34.36
C VAL A 71 9.01 -6.85 -34.43
N TRP A 72 9.64 -5.73 -34.83
CA TRP A 72 11.08 -5.58 -34.77
C TRP A 72 11.54 -5.51 -33.31
N THR A 73 12.27 -6.55 -32.89
CA THR A 73 12.68 -6.73 -31.48
C THR A 73 14.17 -6.44 -31.33
N ASP A 74 14.49 -5.55 -30.37
CA ASP A 74 15.83 -5.40 -29.82
C ASP A 74 16.18 -6.66 -28.99
N THR A 75 17.18 -7.40 -29.44
CA THR A 75 17.58 -8.68 -28.82
C THR A 75 18.46 -8.51 -27.58
N LYS A 76 18.86 -7.28 -27.24
CA LYS A 76 19.61 -7.01 -26.01
C LYS A 76 18.73 -7.32 -24.79
N LEU A 77 19.12 -8.33 -24.01
CA LEU A 77 18.43 -8.66 -22.76
C LEU A 77 18.65 -7.54 -21.71
N ARG A 78 17.55 -7.06 -21.15
CA ARG A 78 17.51 -6.15 -20.03
C ARG A 78 16.91 -6.86 -18.83
N THR A 79 17.73 -7.15 -17.84
CA THR A 79 17.24 -7.75 -16.59
C THR A 79 16.92 -6.62 -15.62
N VAL A 80 15.74 -6.68 -15.00
CA VAL A 80 15.32 -5.86 -13.87
C VAL A 80 14.92 -6.75 -12.70
N SER A 81 15.12 -6.25 -11.48
CA SER A 81 14.90 -7.03 -10.27
C SER A 81 14.05 -6.26 -9.26
N ILE A 82 13.28 -7.00 -8.47
CA ILE A 82 12.38 -6.49 -7.43
C ILE A 82 12.81 -7.10 -6.10
N ALA A 83 13.03 -6.28 -5.06
CA ALA A 83 13.17 -6.73 -3.69
C ALA A 83 11.91 -6.37 -2.90
N ALA A 84 11.35 -7.35 -2.19
CA ALA A 84 10.24 -7.16 -1.27
C ALA A 84 10.33 -8.12 -0.08
N ASN A 85 9.81 -7.68 1.08
CA ASN A 85 9.67 -8.54 2.25
C ASN A 85 8.41 -9.41 2.10
N ALA A 86 8.46 -10.30 1.12
CA ALA A 86 7.35 -11.15 0.71
C ALA A 86 7.87 -12.49 0.18
N ILE A 87 7.26 -13.59 0.59
CA ILE A 87 7.62 -14.94 0.16
C ILE A 87 6.36 -15.80 0.03
N LYS A 88 6.28 -16.60 -1.03
CA LYS A 88 5.14 -17.52 -1.23
C LYS A 88 5.00 -18.49 -0.06
N GLY A 89 3.78 -18.64 0.43
CA GLY A 89 3.47 -19.50 1.57
C GLY A 89 3.91 -18.95 2.94
N GLY A 90 4.38 -17.69 2.98
CA GLY A 90 4.84 -17.03 4.20
C GLY A 90 4.42 -15.56 4.27
N LYS A 91 5.32 -14.73 4.82
CA LYS A 91 5.07 -13.29 4.99
C LYS A 91 4.70 -12.65 3.65
N ASN A 92 3.60 -11.89 3.64
CA ASN A 92 3.10 -11.19 2.45
C ASN A 92 2.96 -12.08 1.20
N SER A 93 2.53 -13.36 1.37
CA SER A 93 2.46 -14.37 0.31
C SER A 93 1.75 -13.87 -0.94
N LEU A 94 0.60 -13.22 -0.79
CA LEU A 94 -0.16 -12.68 -1.93
C LEU A 94 0.61 -11.64 -2.75
N GLN A 95 1.47 -10.85 -2.11
CA GLN A 95 2.36 -9.92 -2.82
C GLN A 95 3.42 -10.68 -3.62
N ALA A 96 4.00 -11.73 -3.03
CA ALA A 96 4.97 -12.57 -3.72
C ALA A 96 4.34 -13.30 -4.92
N GLU A 97 3.15 -13.87 -4.76
CA GLU A 97 2.37 -14.52 -5.80
C GLU A 97 2.03 -13.53 -6.93
N TRP A 98 1.50 -12.35 -6.56
CA TRP A 98 1.19 -11.32 -7.54
C TRP A 98 2.41 -10.89 -8.36
N ILE A 99 3.58 -10.69 -7.73
CA ILE A 99 4.81 -10.31 -8.43
C ILE A 99 5.27 -11.44 -9.37
N GLN A 100 5.26 -12.69 -8.90
CA GLN A 100 5.82 -13.81 -9.66
C GLN A 100 4.85 -14.36 -10.72
N ASP A 101 3.56 -14.49 -10.37
CA ASP A 101 2.60 -15.21 -11.21
C ASP A 101 1.79 -14.27 -12.11
N TYR A 102 1.67 -12.99 -11.75
CA TYR A 102 0.96 -12.02 -12.55
C TYR A 102 1.90 -10.97 -13.17
N ILE A 103 2.64 -10.20 -12.36
CA ILE A 103 3.44 -9.08 -12.87
C ILE A 103 4.54 -9.58 -13.80
N THR A 104 5.35 -10.51 -13.37
CA THR A 104 6.52 -10.98 -14.13
C THR A 104 6.16 -11.46 -15.54
N PRO A 105 5.26 -12.44 -15.72
CA PRO A 105 4.94 -12.94 -17.05
C PRO A 105 4.23 -11.92 -17.94
N ASN A 106 3.32 -11.13 -17.37
CA ASN A 106 2.56 -10.15 -18.13
C ASN A 106 3.42 -8.96 -18.55
N PHE A 107 4.29 -8.46 -17.67
CA PHE A 107 5.22 -7.39 -18.04
C PHE A 107 6.21 -7.82 -19.12
N ILE A 108 6.79 -9.02 -19.01
CA ILE A 108 7.68 -9.55 -20.05
C ILE A 108 6.95 -9.62 -21.41
N ARG A 109 5.69 -10.04 -21.43
CA ARG A 109 4.87 -10.10 -22.63
C ARG A 109 4.54 -8.72 -23.19
N ASP A 110 4.24 -7.76 -22.32
CA ASP A 110 3.96 -6.39 -22.69
C ASP A 110 5.19 -5.72 -23.33
N GLU A 111 6.36 -5.85 -22.71
CA GLU A 111 7.62 -5.32 -23.25
C GLU A 111 8.03 -6.02 -24.56
N ALA A 112 7.78 -7.33 -24.69
CA ALA A 112 8.00 -8.05 -25.95
C ALA A 112 7.11 -7.51 -27.08
N SER A 113 5.87 -7.10 -26.77
CA SER A 113 4.97 -6.48 -27.75
C SER A 113 5.47 -5.11 -28.24
N LYS A 114 6.27 -4.44 -27.42
CA LYS A 114 6.96 -3.17 -27.72
C LYS A 114 8.33 -3.40 -28.39
N GLY A 115 8.70 -4.65 -28.63
CA GLY A 115 9.97 -5.03 -29.26
C GLY A 115 11.17 -5.02 -28.32
N LEU A 116 10.98 -5.14 -27.01
CA LEU A 116 12.05 -5.23 -26.04
C LEU A 116 12.20 -6.66 -25.50
N THR A 117 13.44 -7.06 -25.20
CA THR A 117 13.72 -8.34 -24.54
C THR A 117 14.06 -8.06 -23.08
N VAL A 118 13.14 -8.47 -22.18
CA VAL A 118 13.23 -8.18 -20.74
C VAL A 118 13.17 -9.48 -19.94
N ALA A 119 13.91 -9.53 -18.83
CA ALA A 119 13.74 -10.53 -17.77
C ALA A 119 13.49 -9.82 -16.44
N VAL A 120 12.63 -10.38 -15.61
CA VAL A 120 12.34 -9.91 -14.26
C VAL A 120 12.82 -10.95 -13.27
N LYS A 121 13.57 -10.50 -12.23
CA LYS A 121 13.99 -11.33 -11.08
C LYS A 121 13.29 -10.83 -9.83
N PHE A 122 12.77 -11.74 -9.03
CA PHE A 122 12.18 -11.44 -7.74
C PHE A 122 13.09 -11.89 -6.61
N ASN A 123 13.50 -10.96 -5.76
CA ASN A 123 14.31 -11.17 -4.57
C ASN A 123 13.41 -11.02 -3.34
N GLY A 124 12.56 -12.04 -3.10
CA GLY A 124 11.64 -12.09 -1.96
C GLY A 124 12.36 -12.48 -0.67
N LYS A 125 11.96 -11.89 0.46
CA LYS A 125 12.36 -12.24 1.81
C LYS A 125 11.11 -12.44 2.66
N GLY A 126 11.23 -13.25 3.73
CA GLY A 126 10.14 -13.49 4.68
C GLY A 126 10.68 -13.31 6.11
N ILE A 127 11.26 -12.15 6.42
CA ILE A 127 12.00 -11.86 7.66
C ILE A 127 11.37 -10.69 8.42
N ALA A 128 11.88 -10.36 9.60
CA ALA A 128 11.48 -9.15 10.33
C ALA A 128 11.68 -7.88 9.49
N ASP A 129 10.83 -6.87 9.67
CA ASP A 129 10.86 -5.68 8.82
C ASP A 129 12.13 -4.86 9.04
N GLU A 130 12.64 -4.81 10.27
CA GLU A 130 13.90 -4.11 10.57
C GLU A 130 15.11 -4.81 9.95
N ASP A 131 15.14 -6.15 9.93
CA ASP A 131 16.19 -6.92 9.27
C ASP A 131 16.15 -6.71 7.74
N PHE A 132 14.96 -6.67 7.18
CA PHE A 132 14.77 -6.37 5.76
C PHE A 132 15.24 -4.95 5.42
N LYS A 133 14.86 -3.96 6.23
CA LYS A 133 15.32 -2.57 6.12
C LYS A 133 16.84 -2.46 6.15
N ALA A 134 17.48 -3.10 7.15
CA ALA A 134 18.92 -3.13 7.29
C ALA A 134 19.61 -3.75 6.08
N GLY A 135 19.07 -4.86 5.56
CA GLY A 135 19.55 -5.50 4.35
C GLY A 135 19.49 -4.59 3.12
N LEU A 136 18.37 -3.88 2.93
CA LEU A 136 18.23 -2.90 1.84
C LEU A 136 19.24 -1.74 1.98
N ALA A 137 19.45 -1.25 3.19
CA ALA A 137 20.40 -0.17 3.45
C ALA A 137 21.84 -0.60 3.10
N LEU A 138 22.24 -1.82 3.47
CA LEU A 138 23.55 -2.39 3.13
C LEU A 138 23.73 -2.57 1.62
N ASP A 139 22.72 -3.09 0.93
CA ASP A 139 22.71 -3.22 -0.52
C ASP A 139 22.91 -1.85 -1.22
N LEU A 140 22.17 -0.84 -0.78
CA LEU A 140 22.22 0.51 -1.37
C LEU A 140 23.55 1.22 -1.05
N LEU A 141 24.08 1.04 0.16
CA LEU A 141 25.40 1.57 0.56
C LEU A 141 26.52 0.99 -0.32
N SER A 142 26.44 -0.29 -0.65
CA SER A 142 27.37 -0.98 -1.56
C SER A 142 27.14 -0.66 -3.04
N LYS A 143 26.17 0.22 -3.37
CA LYS A 143 25.70 0.54 -4.72
C LYS A 143 25.18 -0.68 -5.50
N GLY A 144 24.72 -1.70 -4.78
CA GLY A 144 24.12 -2.94 -5.26
C GLY A 144 22.62 -2.97 -5.06
N GLY A 145 22.08 -4.20 -4.93
CA GLY A 145 20.69 -4.47 -4.66
C GLY A 145 19.80 -4.54 -5.90
N ALA A 146 18.51 -4.75 -5.66
CA ALA A 146 17.49 -4.84 -6.71
C ALA A 146 17.21 -3.46 -7.33
N ASP A 147 16.64 -3.46 -8.56
CA ASP A 147 16.28 -2.24 -9.28
C ASP A 147 15.04 -1.54 -8.69
N LEU A 148 14.07 -2.31 -8.20
CA LEU A 148 12.90 -1.85 -7.48
C LEU A 148 12.95 -2.37 -6.05
N LEU A 149 12.67 -1.49 -5.09
CA LEU A 149 12.70 -1.80 -3.66
C LEU A 149 11.34 -1.51 -3.06
N ASN A 150 10.71 -2.50 -2.45
CA ASN A 150 9.51 -2.30 -1.63
C ASN A 150 9.93 -1.77 -0.27
N ILE A 151 9.49 -0.58 0.09
CA ILE A 151 9.84 0.06 1.36
C ILE A 151 8.59 0.60 2.08
N ASP A 152 8.66 0.69 3.41
CA ASP A 152 7.66 1.44 4.17
C ASP A 152 7.84 2.94 3.93
N GLY A 153 6.74 3.69 3.88
CA GLY A 153 6.75 5.14 3.69
C GLY A 153 7.55 5.89 4.76
N ILE A 154 7.63 5.36 5.99
CA ILE A 154 8.43 5.96 7.06
C ILE A 154 9.94 5.90 6.82
N TRP A 155 10.41 4.97 5.98
CA TRP A 155 11.84 4.86 5.67
C TRP A 155 12.28 5.85 4.58
N VAL A 156 11.33 6.44 3.85
CA VAL A 156 11.63 7.34 2.72
C VAL A 156 12.51 8.51 3.16
N GLY A 157 12.15 9.18 4.27
CA GLY A 157 12.92 10.32 4.76
C GLY A 157 14.33 9.93 5.20
N GLU A 158 14.48 8.85 5.96
CA GLU A 158 15.76 8.32 6.41
C GLU A 158 16.64 7.90 5.24
N PHE A 159 16.10 7.12 4.31
CA PHE A 159 16.87 6.65 3.15
C PHE A 159 17.23 7.79 2.19
N ALA A 160 16.38 8.82 2.09
CA ALA A 160 16.65 10.00 1.29
C ALA A 160 17.77 10.85 1.89
N ASP A 161 17.76 11.12 3.19
CA ASP A 161 18.81 11.90 3.88
C ASP A 161 20.13 11.14 3.94
N ALA A 162 20.11 9.81 4.05
CA ALA A 162 21.29 8.95 3.92
C ALA A 162 21.83 8.86 2.46
N GLY A 163 21.09 9.38 1.49
CA GLY A 163 21.45 9.31 0.07
C GLY A 163 21.27 7.93 -0.58
N TYR A 164 20.62 6.98 0.12
CA TYR A 164 20.36 5.63 -0.37
C TYR A 164 19.35 5.60 -1.51
N ILE A 165 18.35 6.47 -1.47
CA ILE A 165 17.37 6.65 -2.56
C ILE A 165 17.41 8.08 -3.09
N LYS A 166 16.92 8.28 -4.31
CA LYS A 166 16.89 9.59 -4.96
C LYS A 166 15.49 9.89 -5.52
N PRO A 167 15.13 11.18 -5.65
CA PRO A 167 13.89 11.56 -6.32
C PRO A 167 13.77 10.90 -7.70
N LEU A 168 12.56 10.48 -8.07
CA LEU A 168 12.27 9.90 -9.40
C LEU A 168 12.78 10.79 -10.54
N ALA A 169 12.66 12.12 -10.41
CA ALA A 169 13.18 13.08 -11.37
C ALA A 169 14.69 12.95 -11.63
N LYS A 170 15.47 12.48 -10.66
CA LYS A 170 16.94 12.29 -10.79
C LYS A 170 17.30 10.95 -11.42
N ILE A 171 16.40 9.96 -11.41
CA ILE A 171 16.63 8.60 -11.93
C ILE A 171 16.11 8.48 -13.37
N VAL A 172 14.88 8.97 -13.61
CA VAL A 172 14.18 8.78 -14.88
C VAL A 172 13.84 10.10 -15.60
N GLY A 173 14.33 11.23 -15.08
CA GLY A 173 14.11 12.54 -15.67
C GLY A 173 12.63 12.98 -15.59
N LYS A 174 12.22 13.86 -16.51
CA LYS A 174 10.85 14.41 -16.53
C LYS A 174 9.77 13.38 -16.89
N SER A 175 10.13 12.21 -17.44
CA SER A 175 9.17 11.19 -17.86
C SER A 175 8.28 10.66 -16.72
N TYR A 176 8.71 10.78 -15.46
CA TYR A 176 7.89 10.35 -14.33
C TYR A 176 6.61 11.19 -14.19
N THR A 177 6.59 12.46 -14.60
CA THR A 177 5.43 13.35 -14.45
C THR A 177 4.29 13.02 -15.42
N SER A 178 4.60 12.37 -16.55
CA SER A 178 3.62 12.02 -17.57
C SER A 178 2.90 10.68 -17.32
N TRP A 179 3.23 9.97 -16.23
CA TRP A 179 2.52 8.76 -15.89
C TRP A 179 1.07 9.08 -15.45
N GLU A 180 0.10 8.48 -16.15
CA GLU A 180 -1.33 8.76 -15.97
C GLU A 180 -1.85 8.42 -14.55
N GLY A 181 -1.23 7.42 -13.90
CA GLY A 181 -1.63 6.96 -12.57
C GLY A 181 -1.54 8.01 -11.47
N TRP A 182 -0.77 9.09 -11.66
CA TRP A 182 -0.73 10.18 -10.67
C TRP A 182 -2.11 10.81 -10.43
N GLY A 183 -2.94 10.89 -11.46
CA GLY A 183 -4.31 11.41 -11.36
C GLY A 183 -5.25 10.52 -10.54
N GLN A 184 -4.85 9.27 -10.28
CA GLN A 184 -5.62 8.31 -9.49
C GLN A 184 -5.22 8.27 -8.02
N ILE A 185 -4.09 8.87 -7.64
CA ILE A 185 -3.55 8.82 -6.29
C ILE A 185 -3.94 10.07 -5.51
N ALA A 186 -4.65 9.89 -4.41
CA ALA A 186 -4.96 11.01 -3.51
C ALA A 186 -3.65 11.66 -3.00
N PRO A 187 -3.58 13.01 -2.90
CA PRO A 187 -2.35 13.70 -2.49
C PRO A 187 -1.74 13.16 -1.20
N ALA A 188 -2.53 12.94 -0.16
CA ALA A 188 -2.05 12.42 1.12
C ALA A 188 -1.46 10.99 0.99
N VAL A 189 -1.95 10.17 0.06
CA VAL A 189 -1.38 8.85 -0.23
C VAL A 189 -0.06 8.99 -1.00
N ALA A 190 0.02 9.94 -1.95
CA ALA A 190 1.24 10.21 -2.70
C ALA A 190 2.37 10.75 -1.78
N ASP A 191 2.01 11.49 -0.73
CA ASP A 191 2.94 12.07 0.22
C ASP A 191 3.70 11.02 1.04
N MET A 192 3.15 9.81 1.22
CA MET A 192 3.85 8.70 1.88
C MET A 192 5.15 8.29 1.18
N MET A 193 5.25 8.49 -0.13
CA MET A 193 6.43 8.20 -0.92
C MET A 193 7.15 9.48 -1.39
N SER A 194 6.94 10.58 -0.64
CA SER A 194 7.52 11.90 -0.90
C SER A 194 8.35 12.38 0.29
N TYR A 195 9.38 13.17 0.03
CA TYR A 195 10.21 13.79 1.05
C TYR A 195 10.73 15.14 0.56
N LYS A 196 10.64 16.17 1.41
CA LYS A 196 11.07 17.55 1.07
C LYS A 196 10.50 18.02 -0.29
N GLY A 197 9.22 17.73 -0.54
CA GLY A 197 8.51 18.14 -1.76
C GLY A 197 8.83 17.33 -3.03
N ALA A 198 9.71 16.34 -2.95
CA ALA A 198 10.08 15.49 -4.08
C ALA A 198 9.47 14.07 -3.95
N LYS A 199 9.05 13.47 -5.08
CA LYS A 199 8.55 12.10 -5.15
C LYS A 199 9.72 11.12 -5.31
N TYR A 200 9.77 10.11 -4.44
CA TYR A 200 10.81 9.06 -4.45
C TYR A 200 10.31 7.73 -5.01
N GLY A 201 8.99 7.49 -4.96
CA GLY A 201 8.39 6.25 -5.43
C GLY A 201 6.90 6.38 -5.74
N ILE A 202 6.27 5.24 -6.00
CA ILE A 202 4.83 5.11 -6.14
C ILE A 202 4.30 4.33 -4.94
N PRO A 203 3.30 4.85 -4.19
CA PRO A 203 2.69 4.12 -3.09
C PRO A 203 1.93 2.90 -3.60
N SER A 204 1.77 1.87 -2.76
CA SER A 204 1.03 0.64 -3.09
C SER A 204 -0.37 0.59 -2.46
N GLY A 205 -0.77 1.66 -1.78
CA GLY A 205 -2.04 1.77 -1.07
C GLY A 205 -1.85 2.31 0.34
N THR A 206 -2.92 2.26 1.11
CA THR A 206 -2.96 2.70 2.49
C THR A 206 -3.88 1.79 3.32
N ASP A 207 -4.01 2.07 4.60
CA ASP A 207 -4.80 1.29 5.54
C ASP A 207 -5.46 2.21 6.58
N GLY A 208 -6.40 1.67 7.35
CA GLY A 208 -7.04 2.37 8.46
C GLY A 208 -6.97 1.56 9.74
N ARG A 209 -7.03 2.26 10.88
CA ARG A 209 -7.09 1.66 12.22
C ARG A 209 -8.50 1.73 12.75
N VAL A 210 -8.90 0.64 13.41
CA VAL A 210 -10.21 0.46 14.02
C VAL A 210 -10.07 -0.21 15.37
N LEU A 211 -11.13 -0.21 16.17
CA LEU A 211 -11.27 -1.12 17.29
C LEU A 211 -12.06 -2.34 16.80
N TYR A 212 -11.42 -3.49 16.78
CA TYR A 212 -12.14 -4.76 16.62
C TYR A 212 -12.71 -5.21 17.95
N PHE A 213 -13.84 -5.86 17.91
CA PHE A 213 -14.40 -6.52 19.09
C PHE A 213 -15.01 -7.87 18.74
N ASN A 214 -14.92 -8.81 19.68
CA ASN A 214 -15.48 -10.14 19.51
C ASN A 214 -16.96 -10.12 19.93
N LYS A 215 -17.89 -10.34 18.98
CA LYS A 215 -19.32 -10.25 19.23
C LYS A 215 -19.83 -11.30 20.22
N GLU A 216 -19.23 -12.49 20.25
CA GLU A 216 -19.62 -13.53 21.21
C GLU A 216 -19.24 -13.12 22.63
N VAL A 217 -18.01 -12.58 22.83
CA VAL A 217 -17.57 -12.02 24.12
C VAL A 217 -18.46 -10.86 24.54
N PHE A 218 -18.83 -9.97 23.61
CA PHE A 218 -19.74 -8.86 23.89
C PHE A 218 -21.12 -9.32 24.32
N THR A 219 -21.68 -10.32 23.62
CA THR A 219 -22.98 -10.93 23.98
C THR A 219 -22.90 -11.56 25.37
N ALA A 220 -21.85 -12.32 25.67
CA ALA A 220 -21.63 -12.94 26.98
C ALA A 220 -21.48 -11.89 28.10
N ALA A 221 -20.91 -10.73 27.79
CA ALA A 221 -20.77 -9.60 28.71
C ALA A 221 -22.07 -8.78 28.85
N GLY A 222 -23.09 -9.00 28.02
CA GLY A 222 -24.28 -8.18 27.95
C GLY A 222 -24.08 -6.84 27.26
N LEU A 223 -23.04 -6.72 26.41
CA LEU A 223 -22.71 -5.54 25.63
C LEU A 223 -23.35 -5.62 24.22
N PRO A 224 -23.69 -4.48 23.59
CA PRO A 224 -24.29 -4.45 22.25
C PRO A 224 -23.29 -4.91 21.17
N THR A 225 -23.78 -5.68 20.19
CA THR A 225 -22.96 -6.19 19.07
C THR A 225 -22.83 -5.21 17.89
N ASP A 226 -23.47 -4.05 17.98
CA ASP A 226 -23.31 -2.87 17.12
C ASP A 226 -22.55 -1.72 17.83
N TRP A 227 -21.71 -2.10 18.79
CA TRP A 227 -20.98 -1.18 19.66
C TRP A 227 -20.16 -0.15 18.89
N GLN A 228 -20.37 1.13 19.26
CA GLN A 228 -19.59 2.27 18.78
C GLN A 228 -19.32 3.22 19.97
N PRO A 229 -18.12 3.15 20.58
CA PRO A 229 -17.78 4.00 21.72
C PRO A 229 -17.68 5.47 21.29
N GLN A 230 -18.11 6.39 22.16
CA GLN A 230 -18.08 7.83 21.90
C GLN A 230 -16.85 8.52 22.56
N SER A 231 -16.19 7.82 23.49
CA SER A 231 -15.04 8.31 24.25
C SER A 231 -14.12 7.16 24.67
N TRP A 232 -12.93 7.49 25.17
CA TRP A 232 -12.05 6.49 25.79
C TRP A 232 -12.67 5.89 27.05
N ALA A 233 -13.45 6.68 27.79
CA ALA A 233 -14.17 6.17 28.95
C ALA A 233 -15.14 5.05 28.60
N ASP A 234 -15.83 5.12 27.44
CA ASP A 234 -16.72 4.06 26.98
C ASP A 234 -15.93 2.79 26.60
N VAL A 235 -14.74 2.94 26.04
CA VAL A 235 -13.84 1.80 25.75
C VAL A 235 -13.42 1.09 27.03
N LEU A 236 -13.00 1.86 28.06
CA LEU A 236 -12.61 1.31 29.37
C LEU A 236 -13.83 0.71 30.10
N ALA A 237 -15.01 1.31 29.99
CA ALA A 237 -16.25 0.77 30.59
C ALA A 237 -16.61 -0.59 29.99
N ALA A 238 -16.55 -0.73 28.65
CA ALA A 238 -16.77 -2.02 27.98
C ALA A 238 -15.73 -3.06 28.43
N ALA A 239 -14.44 -2.70 28.48
CA ALA A 239 -13.38 -3.57 28.94
C ALA A 239 -13.58 -4.03 30.41
N ASN A 240 -13.97 -3.13 31.32
CA ASN A 240 -14.29 -3.46 32.70
C ASN A 240 -15.51 -4.39 32.81
N THR A 241 -16.53 -4.18 31.96
CA THR A 241 -17.68 -5.07 31.89
C THR A 241 -17.27 -6.48 31.46
N ILE A 242 -16.43 -6.61 30.45
CA ILE A 242 -15.88 -7.91 30.01
C ILE A 242 -15.07 -8.56 31.14
N LYS A 243 -14.18 -7.83 31.78
CA LYS A 243 -13.40 -8.34 32.94
C LYS A 243 -14.28 -8.95 34.01
N THR A 244 -15.40 -8.31 34.30
CA THR A 244 -16.31 -8.72 35.37
C THR A 244 -17.22 -9.88 34.96
N LYS A 245 -17.71 -9.88 33.71
CA LYS A 245 -18.77 -10.79 33.25
C LYS A 245 -18.24 -12.01 32.51
N VAL A 246 -17.03 -11.95 31.93
CA VAL A 246 -16.48 -13.01 31.09
C VAL A 246 -15.08 -13.39 31.61
N PRO A 247 -14.97 -14.12 32.73
CA PRO A 247 -13.69 -14.49 33.28
C PRO A 247 -12.88 -15.36 32.30
N GLY A 248 -11.56 -15.17 32.29
CA GLY A 248 -10.64 -15.90 31.39
C GLY A 248 -10.47 -15.26 30.02
N VAL A 249 -11.18 -14.19 29.71
CA VAL A 249 -10.99 -13.38 28.51
C VAL A 249 -10.17 -12.14 28.86
N THR A 250 -9.16 -11.79 28.05
CA THR A 250 -8.46 -10.50 28.11
C THR A 250 -9.41 -9.42 27.59
N PRO A 251 -9.82 -8.45 28.42
CA PRO A 251 -10.84 -7.47 28.03
C PRO A 251 -10.48 -6.62 26.83
N ILE A 252 -9.25 -6.07 26.83
CA ILE A 252 -8.75 -5.23 25.75
C ILE A 252 -7.25 -5.44 25.55
N GLN A 253 -6.81 -5.39 24.30
CA GLN A 253 -5.40 -5.43 23.95
C GLN A 253 -5.07 -4.29 22.99
N MET A 254 -4.03 -3.53 23.32
CA MET A 254 -3.45 -2.45 22.52
C MET A 254 -1.95 -2.66 22.47
N ASP A 255 -1.33 -2.56 21.30
CA ASP A 255 0.12 -2.72 21.19
C ASP A 255 0.86 -1.67 22.04
N SER A 256 1.86 -2.13 22.81
CA SER A 256 2.64 -1.33 23.76
C SER A 256 4.08 -1.82 23.82
N GLY A 257 5.00 -0.96 24.22
CA GLY A 257 6.40 -1.30 24.41
C GLY A 257 7.19 -1.46 23.11
N THR A 258 8.49 -1.66 23.27
CA THR A 258 9.46 -1.76 22.17
C THR A 258 9.41 -3.10 21.44
N ALA A 259 8.93 -4.17 22.10
CA ALA A 259 8.81 -5.49 21.47
C ALA A 259 7.78 -5.51 20.33
N MET A 260 6.76 -4.64 20.38
CA MET A 260 5.76 -4.47 19.31
C MET A 260 6.26 -3.55 18.19
N GLY A 261 7.39 -2.86 18.39
CA GLY A 261 7.97 -1.96 17.40
C GLY A 261 6.99 -0.85 16.97
N GLU A 262 6.98 -0.55 15.68
CA GLU A 262 6.11 0.49 15.12
C GLU A 262 4.60 0.19 15.29
N ALA A 263 4.21 -1.05 15.59
CA ALA A 263 2.82 -1.37 15.90
C ALA A 263 2.33 -0.62 17.15
N THR A 264 3.17 -0.49 18.20
CA THR A 264 2.87 0.33 19.39
C THR A 264 2.49 1.75 19.00
N THR A 265 3.26 2.37 18.13
CA THR A 265 3.02 3.76 17.70
C THR A 265 1.80 3.87 16.81
N MET A 266 1.71 3.03 15.80
CA MET A 266 0.71 3.16 14.73
C MET A 266 -0.68 2.61 15.09
N GLN A 267 -0.76 1.55 15.89
CA GLN A 267 -2.06 0.94 16.25
C GLN A 267 -2.61 1.55 17.56
N GLY A 268 -1.72 2.13 18.38
CA GLY A 268 -2.07 2.62 19.71
C GLY A 268 -1.77 4.10 19.93
N VAL A 269 -0.49 4.48 20.10
CA VAL A 269 -0.11 5.82 20.57
C VAL A 269 -0.59 6.94 19.67
N LEU A 270 -0.33 6.87 18.36
CA LEU A 270 -0.67 7.95 17.44
C LEU A 270 -2.18 8.12 17.19
N PRO A 271 -2.99 7.06 17.01
CA PRO A 271 -4.44 7.23 16.99
C PRO A 271 -4.99 7.88 18.25
N LEU A 272 -4.49 7.46 19.42
CA LEU A 272 -4.91 8.07 20.69
C LEU A 272 -4.45 9.54 20.76
N LEU A 273 -3.20 9.85 20.42
CA LEU A 273 -2.67 11.21 20.48
C LEU A 273 -3.47 12.18 19.59
N VAL A 274 -3.77 11.78 18.34
CA VAL A 274 -4.60 12.63 17.47
C VAL A 274 -6.05 12.75 18.00
N GLY A 275 -6.46 11.81 18.85
CA GLY A 275 -7.73 11.85 19.58
C GLY A 275 -7.76 12.85 20.73
N THR A 276 -6.60 13.32 21.23
CA THR A 276 -6.50 14.40 22.21
C THR A 276 -6.45 15.80 21.58
N GLY A 277 -6.40 15.89 20.26
CA GLY A 277 -6.21 17.14 19.52
C GLY A 277 -4.74 17.49 19.24
N GLU A 278 -3.81 16.62 19.61
CA GLU A 278 -2.39 16.81 19.38
C GLU A 278 -1.85 15.90 18.27
N ARG A 279 -0.77 16.31 17.61
CA ARG A 279 0.01 15.50 16.66
C ARG A 279 1.40 15.27 17.25
N ILE A 280 2.06 14.19 16.85
CA ILE A 280 3.45 13.93 17.26
C ILE A 280 4.41 15.02 16.79
N TYR A 281 4.11 15.67 15.68
CA TYR A 281 4.84 16.81 15.13
C TYR A 281 3.85 17.88 14.67
N ASN A 282 4.11 19.11 15.02
CA ASN A 282 3.31 20.26 14.62
C ASN A 282 4.01 21.01 13.49
N ASP A 283 3.47 20.89 12.27
CA ASP A 283 4.03 21.50 11.06
C ASP A 283 4.04 23.03 11.10
N GLN A 284 3.13 23.66 11.86
CA GLN A 284 3.04 25.12 11.98
C GLN A 284 4.14 25.70 12.87
N THR A 285 4.49 24.99 13.94
CA THR A 285 5.52 25.44 14.91
C THR A 285 6.89 24.82 14.63
N GLY A 286 6.96 23.75 13.81
CA GLY A 286 8.17 22.99 13.58
C GLY A 286 8.65 22.20 14.80
N LYS A 287 7.74 21.87 15.73
CA LYS A 287 8.10 21.23 17.01
C LYS A 287 7.50 19.84 17.14
N TRP A 288 8.27 18.97 17.78
CA TRP A 288 7.85 17.66 18.24
C TRP A 288 7.08 17.77 19.55
N THR A 289 6.09 16.93 19.75
CA THR A 289 5.25 16.89 20.95
C THR A 289 5.94 16.06 22.02
N GLY A 290 6.37 16.71 23.07
CA GLY A 290 7.04 16.11 24.24
C GLY A 290 6.07 15.80 25.37
N ASN A 291 6.39 16.18 26.61
CA ASN A 291 5.57 15.95 27.80
C ASN A 291 4.38 16.92 27.86
N THR A 292 3.44 16.76 26.94
CA THR A 292 2.21 17.56 26.88
C THR A 292 1.05 16.86 27.60
N SER A 293 -0.08 17.57 27.73
CA SER A 293 -1.29 16.97 28.29
C SER A 293 -1.80 15.79 27.46
N GLY A 294 -1.69 15.84 26.12
CA GLY A 294 -2.08 14.75 25.24
C GLY A 294 -1.24 13.49 25.44
N ILE A 295 0.09 13.63 25.50
CA ILE A 295 0.98 12.50 25.80
C ILE A 295 0.66 11.89 27.16
N ARG A 296 0.45 12.70 28.20
CA ARG A 296 0.07 12.20 29.54
C ARG A 296 -1.28 11.47 29.51
N GLN A 297 -2.27 11.96 28.77
CA GLN A 297 -3.56 11.29 28.62
C GLN A 297 -3.41 9.93 27.90
N VAL A 298 -2.60 9.85 26.85
CA VAL A 298 -2.30 8.58 26.16
C VAL A 298 -1.63 7.60 27.13
N LEU A 299 -0.60 8.01 27.84
CA LEU A 299 0.09 7.15 28.81
C LEU A 299 -0.83 6.73 29.97
N GLN A 300 -1.75 7.59 30.40
CA GLN A 300 -2.76 7.22 31.40
C GLN A 300 -3.71 6.14 30.89
N PHE A 301 -4.15 6.24 29.63
CA PHE A 301 -5.00 5.22 29.02
C PHE A 301 -4.30 3.84 28.95
N TYR A 302 -3.00 3.81 28.65
CA TYR A 302 -2.20 2.58 28.74
C TYR A 302 -2.08 2.07 30.18
N SER A 303 -1.88 2.96 31.16
CA SER A 303 -1.89 2.59 32.57
C SER A 303 -3.22 1.99 32.99
N ASP A 304 -4.34 2.60 32.61
CA ASP A 304 -5.68 2.13 32.93
C ASP A 304 -5.96 0.73 32.36
N ILE A 305 -5.49 0.46 31.15
CA ILE A 305 -5.60 -0.85 30.54
C ILE A 305 -4.72 -1.88 31.29
N TYR A 306 -3.43 -1.65 31.36
CA TYR A 306 -2.48 -2.69 31.78
C TYR A 306 -2.31 -2.77 33.29
N ASN A 307 -2.20 -1.65 33.99
CA ASN A 307 -2.12 -1.63 35.44
C ASN A 307 -3.50 -1.82 36.09
N GLY A 308 -4.58 -1.49 35.35
CA GLY A 308 -5.97 -1.86 35.69
C GLY A 308 -6.29 -3.33 35.49
N GLY A 309 -5.38 -4.14 34.94
CA GLY A 309 -5.58 -5.57 34.68
C GLY A 309 -6.65 -5.85 33.63
N LEU A 310 -6.79 -4.97 32.63
CA LEU A 310 -7.70 -5.13 31.49
C LEU A 310 -6.98 -5.74 30.28
N GLY A 311 -5.63 -5.62 30.20
CA GLY A 311 -4.79 -6.15 29.14
C GLY A 311 -3.76 -7.16 29.63
N ASN A 312 -3.23 -7.97 28.73
CA ASN A 312 -2.16 -8.91 29.03
C ASN A 312 -0.79 -8.23 28.81
N LYS A 313 -0.06 -7.97 29.92
CA LYS A 313 1.26 -7.32 29.88
C LYS A 313 2.35 -8.20 29.28
N ASP A 314 2.29 -9.51 29.51
CA ASP A 314 3.35 -10.45 29.10
C ASP A 314 3.47 -10.48 27.58
N TRP A 315 2.36 -10.31 26.88
CA TRP A 315 2.39 -10.22 25.42
C TRP A 315 3.13 -8.97 24.94
N GLN A 316 3.10 -7.87 25.70
CA GLN A 316 3.72 -6.59 25.31
C GLN A 316 5.25 -6.59 25.37
N VAL A 317 5.83 -7.54 26.07
CA VAL A 317 7.29 -7.72 26.19
C VAL A 317 7.82 -8.95 25.41
N SER A 318 6.92 -9.67 24.75
CA SER A 318 7.25 -10.85 23.94
C SER A 318 7.47 -10.46 22.48
N ALA A 319 8.52 -10.98 21.84
CA ALA A 319 8.77 -10.80 20.41
C ALA A 319 7.63 -11.36 19.51
N THR A 320 6.83 -12.32 20.02
CA THR A 320 5.66 -12.89 19.34
C THR A 320 4.33 -12.39 19.90
N GLY A 321 4.35 -11.39 20.78
CA GLY A 321 3.17 -10.94 21.54
C GLY A 321 2.04 -10.44 20.67
N ARG A 322 2.35 -9.82 19.54
CA ARG A 322 1.35 -9.37 18.59
C ARG A 322 0.64 -10.56 17.92
N ASP A 323 1.37 -11.61 17.52
CA ASP A 323 0.78 -12.82 16.98
C ASP A 323 -0.03 -13.56 18.04
N GLN A 324 0.41 -13.54 19.32
CA GLN A 324 -0.37 -14.07 20.44
C GLN A 324 -1.70 -13.31 20.61
N SER A 325 -1.70 -11.99 20.49
CA SER A 325 -2.92 -11.17 20.50
C SER A 325 -3.86 -11.52 19.37
N PHE A 326 -3.36 -11.70 18.15
CA PHE A 326 -4.14 -12.12 16.99
C PHE A 326 -4.73 -13.52 17.14
N ALA A 327 -3.92 -14.47 17.60
CA ALA A 327 -4.36 -15.83 17.85
C ALA A 327 -5.43 -15.90 18.96
N ALA A 328 -5.21 -15.19 20.06
CA ALA A 328 -6.16 -15.11 21.15
C ALA A 328 -7.49 -14.43 20.75
N PHE A 329 -7.43 -13.39 19.92
CA PHE A 329 -8.64 -12.77 19.36
C PHE A 329 -9.42 -13.76 18.49
N ALA A 330 -8.75 -14.48 17.60
CA ALA A 330 -9.38 -15.52 16.78
C ALA A 330 -10.00 -16.65 17.62
N GLN A 331 -9.43 -16.92 18.79
CA GLN A 331 -9.94 -17.93 19.75
C GLN A 331 -10.98 -17.38 20.73
N LYS A 332 -11.47 -16.14 20.53
CA LYS A 332 -12.44 -15.48 21.41
C LYS A 332 -11.96 -15.26 22.85
N LYS A 333 -10.60 -15.18 23.01
CA LYS A 333 -9.93 -14.93 24.30
C LYS A 333 -9.52 -13.47 24.48
N VAL A 334 -9.84 -12.60 23.52
CA VAL A 334 -9.67 -11.14 23.60
C VAL A 334 -10.99 -10.50 23.23
N GLY A 335 -11.47 -9.58 24.07
CA GLY A 335 -12.73 -8.88 23.85
C GLY A 335 -12.63 -7.74 22.85
N ILE A 336 -11.67 -6.83 23.06
CA ILE A 336 -11.40 -5.64 22.21
C ILE A 336 -9.95 -5.66 21.78
N LEU A 337 -9.69 -5.34 20.50
CA LEU A 337 -8.33 -5.25 19.94
C LEU A 337 -8.21 -4.01 19.07
N GLY A 338 -7.27 -3.11 19.38
CA GLY A 338 -6.92 -1.95 18.55
C GLY A 338 -5.94 -2.35 17.45
N GLU A 339 -6.37 -2.35 16.17
CA GLU A 339 -5.53 -2.84 15.08
C GLU A 339 -5.88 -2.25 13.71
N GLY A 340 -5.01 -2.48 12.74
CA GLY A 340 -5.21 -2.09 11.35
C GLY A 340 -6.14 -3.02 10.57
N ASP A 341 -6.65 -2.55 9.45
CA ASP A 341 -7.54 -3.32 8.56
C ASP A 341 -6.91 -4.59 7.99
N TYR A 342 -5.57 -4.69 8.01
CA TYR A 342 -4.86 -5.90 7.61
C TYR A 342 -5.12 -7.08 8.57
N GLY A 343 -5.50 -6.85 9.82
CA GLY A 343 -5.99 -7.89 10.72
C GLY A 343 -7.12 -8.67 10.08
N TRP A 344 -8.14 -7.94 9.62
CA TRP A 344 -9.28 -8.52 8.93
C TRP A 344 -8.91 -9.19 7.59
N ARG A 345 -8.28 -8.43 6.68
CA ARG A 345 -8.07 -8.90 5.31
C ARG A 345 -6.98 -9.96 5.18
N GLY A 346 -5.99 -9.96 6.08
CA GLY A 346 -4.83 -10.86 6.05
C GLY A 346 -4.83 -11.86 7.18
N VAL A 347 -4.74 -11.38 8.41
CA VAL A 347 -4.48 -12.21 9.61
C VAL A 347 -5.61 -13.20 9.87
N TRP A 348 -6.87 -12.72 9.85
CA TRP A 348 -8.08 -13.51 10.08
C TRP A 348 -8.81 -13.88 8.78
N SER A 349 -8.15 -13.76 7.63
CA SER A 349 -8.74 -14.18 6.36
C SER A 349 -9.24 -15.63 6.46
N PRO A 350 -10.49 -15.92 6.06
CA PRO A 350 -11.04 -17.27 6.12
C PRO A 350 -10.23 -18.32 5.37
N THR A 351 -9.55 -17.91 4.32
CA THR A 351 -8.85 -18.83 3.40
C THR A 351 -7.32 -18.75 3.55
N THR A 352 -6.76 -17.56 3.69
CA THR A 352 -5.31 -17.31 3.59
C THR A 352 -4.69 -16.81 4.90
N GLY A 353 -5.48 -16.55 5.94
CA GLY A 353 -4.99 -16.01 7.21
C GLY A 353 -4.11 -16.98 7.99
N ASN A 354 -3.14 -16.44 8.75
CA ASN A 354 -2.35 -17.24 9.69
C ASN A 354 -3.20 -17.72 10.88
N PHE A 355 -4.20 -16.92 11.28
CA PHE A 355 -5.17 -17.25 12.33
C PHE A 355 -6.58 -17.18 11.74
N LYS A 356 -6.89 -18.13 10.86
CA LYS A 356 -8.13 -18.15 10.07
C LYS A 356 -9.38 -18.07 10.94
N MET A 357 -10.31 -17.22 10.54
CA MET A 357 -11.65 -17.14 11.10
C MET A 357 -12.67 -17.31 9.97
N PRO A 358 -13.19 -18.54 9.75
CA PRO A 358 -14.16 -18.81 8.67
C PRO A 358 -15.39 -17.90 8.75
N ASP A 359 -15.89 -17.66 9.95
CA ASP A 359 -17.10 -16.89 10.21
C ASP A 359 -16.83 -15.44 10.65
N ARG A 360 -15.64 -14.88 10.32
CA ARG A 360 -15.22 -13.54 10.76
C ARG A 360 -16.28 -12.45 10.51
N ASN A 361 -17.04 -12.55 9.41
CA ASN A 361 -18.03 -11.54 9.04
C ASN A 361 -19.19 -11.43 10.07
N THR A 362 -19.49 -12.51 10.76
CA THR A 362 -20.52 -12.58 11.80
C THR A 362 -19.94 -12.48 13.20
N GLU A 363 -18.72 -12.97 13.41
CA GLU A 363 -18.08 -13.05 14.73
C GLU A 363 -17.35 -11.76 15.14
N ILE A 364 -16.77 -11.03 14.17
CA ILE A 364 -16.03 -9.80 14.45
C ILE A 364 -16.93 -8.58 14.25
N GLY A 365 -16.94 -7.71 15.26
CA GLY A 365 -17.39 -6.34 15.15
C GLY A 365 -16.23 -5.39 14.97
N TYR A 366 -16.48 -4.22 14.42
CA TYR A 366 -15.47 -3.16 14.25
C TYR A 366 -16.13 -1.80 14.48
N ALA A 367 -15.38 -0.93 15.16
CA ALA A 367 -15.82 0.42 15.53
C ALA A 367 -14.76 1.46 15.17
N LEU A 368 -15.16 2.70 14.96
CA LEU A 368 -14.25 3.83 14.86
C LEU A 368 -13.54 4.03 16.20
N ILE A 369 -12.26 4.41 16.17
CA ILE A 369 -11.52 4.79 17.38
C ILE A 369 -12.05 6.14 17.83
N PRO A 370 -12.59 6.28 19.05
CA PRO A 370 -13.07 7.57 19.53
C PRO A 370 -11.91 8.50 19.87
N ALA A 371 -12.11 9.79 19.76
CA ALA A 371 -11.30 10.78 20.44
C ALA A 371 -11.44 10.63 21.97
N VAL A 372 -10.60 11.28 22.75
CA VAL A 372 -10.71 11.25 24.22
C VAL A 372 -12.12 11.61 24.70
N SER A 373 -12.76 12.53 24.00
CA SER A 373 -14.20 12.83 24.06
C SER A 373 -14.65 13.46 22.75
N ALA A 374 -15.95 13.60 22.56
CA ALA A 374 -16.53 14.12 21.31
C ALA A 374 -15.93 15.48 20.93
N GLY A 375 -15.53 15.64 19.67
CA GLY A 375 -15.00 16.88 19.12
C GLY A 375 -13.54 17.19 19.51
N LYS A 376 -12.82 16.29 20.19
CA LYS A 376 -11.44 16.52 20.64
C LYS A 376 -10.36 16.08 19.67
N GLY A 377 -10.69 15.42 18.57
CA GLY A 377 -9.70 15.08 17.54
C GLY A 377 -9.04 16.31 16.91
N ILE A 378 -7.88 16.13 16.29
CA ILE A 378 -7.03 17.20 15.70
C ILE A 378 -7.75 18.12 14.68
N ARG A 379 -8.87 17.70 14.13
CA ARG A 379 -9.75 18.49 13.25
C ARG A 379 -11.13 18.71 13.87
N ARG A 380 -11.22 18.65 15.21
CA ARG A 380 -12.48 18.72 15.98
C ARG A 380 -13.47 17.57 15.66
N GLN A 381 -12.98 16.45 15.14
CA GLN A 381 -13.78 15.25 14.94
C GLN A 381 -13.91 14.44 16.23
N SER A 382 -14.99 13.66 16.33
CA SER A 382 -15.25 12.76 17.47
C SER A 382 -14.56 11.40 17.33
N TYR A 383 -14.10 11.05 16.13
CA TYR A 383 -13.41 9.80 15.85
C TYR A 383 -12.14 10.07 15.06
N VAL A 384 -11.18 9.18 15.22
CA VAL A 384 -9.84 9.34 14.66
C VAL A 384 -9.34 8.03 14.05
N SER A 385 -8.35 8.13 13.20
CA SER A 385 -7.55 6.99 12.75
C SER A 385 -6.17 7.48 12.31
N MET A 386 -5.25 6.54 12.21
CA MET A 386 -3.97 6.74 11.52
C MET A 386 -3.93 5.88 10.28
N SER A 387 -3.24 6.34 9.26
CA SER A 387 -2.95 5.58 8.06
C SER A 387 -1.46 5.48 7.84
N GLY A 388 -1.06 4.33 7.36
CA GLY A 388 0.29 4.02 6.95
C GLY A 388 0.31 3.45 5.56
N GLY A 389 1.41 2.85 5.21
CA GLY A 389 1.63 2.17 3.95
C GLY A 389 3.03 2.41 3.46
N GLY A 390 3.34 1.73 2.38
CA GLY A 390 4.60 1.82 1.70
C GLY A 390 4.40 1.81 0.19
N GLY A 391 5.46 1.57 -0.51
CA GLY A 391 5.42 1.52 -1.96
C GLY A 391 6.72 1.01 -2.54
N PHE A 392 6.91 1.27 -3.81
CA PHE A 392 8.14 0.91 -4.49
C PHE A 392 8.93 2.14 -4.91
N VAL A 393 10.22 2.11 -4.63
CA VAL A 393 11.19 3.10 -5.09
C VAL A 393 12.13 2.47 -6.12
N LEU A 394 12.76 3.30 -6.94
CA LEU A 394 13.84 2.87 -7.84
C LEU A 394 15.17 2.96 -7.13
N ASN A 395 16.00 1.93 -7.28
CA ASN A 395 17.40 1.98 -6.88
C ASN A 395 18.13 3.02 -7.76
N PRO A 396 18.78 4.04 -7.18
CA PRO A 396 19.50 5.04 -7.97
C PRO A 396 20.69 4.48 -8.75
N ASN A 397 21.15 3.26 -8.43
CA ASN A 397 22.26 2.58 -9.07
C ASN A 397 21.80 1.60 -10.18
N THR A 398 20.49 1.53 -10.49
CA THR A 398 19.97 0.66 -11.55
C THR A 398 20.66 0.91 -12.89
N LYS A 399 21.02 -0.16 -13.59
CA LYS A 399 21.59 -0.10 -14.93
C LYS A 399 20.54 0.04 -16.03
N ASN A 400 19.26 -0.17 -15.70
CA ASN A 400 18.13 -0.22 -16.63
C ASN A 400 16.99 0.70 -16.18
N ALA A 401 17.28 1.96 -15.82
CA ALA A 401 16.32 2.90 -15.22
C ALA A 401 15.00 3.02 -16.01
N ALA A 402 15.06 3.04 -17.35
CA ALA A 402 13.87 3.14 -18.18
C ALA A 402 12.97 1.89 -18.07
N VAL A 403 13.57 0.69 -18.05
CA VAL A 403 12.80 -0.56 -17.89
C VAL A 403 12.33 -0.74 -16.46
N ALA A 404 13.12 -0.33 -15.47
CA ALA A 404 12.72 -0.32 -14.06
C ALA A 404 11.53 0.63 -13.83
N TRP A 405 11.53 1.81 -14.45
CA TRP A 405 10.37 2.71 -14.42
C TRP A 405 9.15 2.13 -15.12
N ALA A 406 9.33 1.52 -16.30
CA ALA A 406 8.25 0.83 -17.01
C ALA A 406 7.64 -0.29 -16.14
N LEU A 407 8.47 -1.08 -15.43
CA LEU A 407 7.99 -2.10 -14.51
C LEU A 407 7.24 -1.48 -13.34
N LEU A 408 7.76 -0.43 -12.72
CA LEU A 408 7.12 0.25 -11.60
C LEU A 408 5.73 0.81 -11.99
N THR A 409 5.63 1.45 -13.15
CA THR A 409 4.34 1.97 -13.66
C THR A 409 3.39 0.85 -14.07
N TYR A 410 3.91 -0.24 -14.65
CA TYR A 410 3.11 -1.43 -14.97
C TYR A 410 2.52 -2.07 -13.72
N MET A 411 3.31 -2.26 -12.66
CA MET A 411 2.84 -2.76 -11.36
C MET A 411 1.73 -1.88 -10.76
N ASN A 412 1.71 -0.59 -11.08
CA ASN A 412 0.73 0.37 -10.63
C ASN A 412 -0.35 0.72 -11.68
N SER A 413 -0.43 -0.03 -12.78
CA SER A 413 -1.53 0.06 -13.73
C SER A 413 -2.84 -0.42 -13.10
N ARG A 414 -3.97 0.01 -13.64
CA ARG A 414 -5.29 -0.40 -13.14
C ARG A 414 -5.42 -1.93 -13.07
N ASP A 415 -5.11 -2.61 -14.17
CA ASP A 415 -5.28 -4.08 -14.28
C ASP A 415 -4.36 -4.83 -13.31
N ALA A 416 -3.12 -4.38 -13.15
CA ALA A 416 -2.17 -4.97 -12.21
C ALA A 416 -2.61 -4.80 -10.76
N VAL A 417 -3.11 -3.61 -10.40
CA VAL A 417 -3.63 -3.34 -9.06
C VAL A 417 -4.92 -4.12 -8.81
N GLN A 418 -5.83 -4.22 -9.79
CA GLN A 418 -7.03 -5.06 -9.68
C GLN A 418 -6.68 -6.54 -9.45
N ALA A 419 -5.69 -7.07 -10.17
CA ALA A 419 -5.22 -8.44 -9.98
C ALA A 419 -4.65 -8.66 -8.57
N PHE A 420 -3.92 -7.67 -8.03
CA PHE A 420 -3.38 -7.75 -6.68
C PHE A 420 -4.46 -7.86 -5.61
N VAL A 421 -5.53 -7.08 -5.74
CA VAL A 421 -6.58 -7.00 -4.72
C VAL A 421 -7.72 -7.99 -4.92
N ALA A 422 -7.76 -8.71 -6.05
CA ALA A 422 -8.74 -9.76 -6.30
C ALA A 422 -8.67 -10.87 -5.24
N GLY A 423 -7.45 -11.21 -4.77
CA GLY A 423 -7.24 -12.21 -3.71
C GLY A 423 -7.39 -11.66 -2.28
N GLN A 424 -7.28 -10.34 -2.10
CA GLN A 424 -7.34 -9.71 -0.77
C GLN A 424 -7.75 -8.23 -0.92
N PRO A 425 -9.02 -7.88 -0.74
CA PRO A 425 -9.51 -6.51 -0.79
C PRO A 425 -8.74 -5.60 0.18
N ARG A 426 -8.30 -4.44 -0.30
CA ARG A 426 -7.59 -3.40 0.48
C ARG A 426 -7.80 -2.02 -0.12
N ILE A 427 -7.50 -0.98 0.62
CA ILE A 427 -7.45 0.37 0.05
C ILE A 427 -6.16 0.51 -0.76
N THR A 428 -6.31 0.61 -2.07
CA THR A 428 -5.20 0.78 -3.00
C THR A 428 -4.84 2.25 -3.19
N GLN A 429 -3.74 2.50 -3.86
CA GLN A 429 -3.36 3.86 -4.28
C GLN A 429 -4.26 4.41 -5.39
N ARG A 430 -5.00 3.56 -6.12
CA ARG A 430 -5.81 3.97 -7.28
C ARG A 430 -7.29 4.14 -6.92
N ASN A 431 -7.81 5.35 -7.08
CA ASN A 431 -9.22 5.66 -6.83
C ASN A 431 -10.17 4.90 -7.76
N ASP A 432 -9.79 4.69 -9.05
CA ASP A 432 -10.58 3.93 -10.02
C ASP A 432 -10.69 2.44 -9.67
N VAL A 433 -9.72 1.90 -8.94
CA VAL A 433 -9.77 0.52 -8.40
C VAL A 433 -10.57 0.48 -7.11
N ASN A 434 -10.33 1.41 -6.18
CA ASN A 434 -11.01 1.46 -4.88
C ASN A 434 -12.53 1.56 -5.01
N SER A 435 -13.03 2.33 -5.99
CA SER A 435 -14.47 2.49 -6.22
C SER A 435 -15.20 1.18 -6.54
N PHE A 436 -14.50 0.19 -7.07
CA PHE A 436 -15.03 -1.13 -7.42
C PHE A 436 -14.94 -2.14 -6.26
N LEU A 437 -13.80 -2.15 -5.56
CA LEU A 437 -13.45 -3.23 -4.62
C LEU A 437 -14.08 -3.10 -3.24
N THR A 438 -14.37 -1.87 -2.80
CA THR A 438 -14.93 -1.65 -1.47
C THR A 438 -16.38 -2.11 -1.32
N ARG A 439 -17.01 -2.57 -2.40
CA ARG A 439 -18.42 -3.01 -2.38
C ARG A 439 -18.60 -4.45 -1.90
N SER A 440 -17.58 -5.28 -2.05
CA SER A 440 -17.66 -6.73 -1.79
C SER A 440 -17.21 -7.15 -0.38
N ASP A 441 -16.51 -6.28 0.34
CA ASP A 441 -16.02 -6.56 1.69
C ASP A 441 -16.56 -5.52 2.67
N PRO A 442 -17.28 -5.95 3.75
CA PRO A 442 -17.96 -5.03 4.65
C PRO A 442 -16.99 -4.13 5.43
N LEU A 443 -15.84 -4.65 5.87
CA LEU A 443 -14.85 -3.80 6.55
C LEU A 443 -14.19 -2.83 5.58
N MET A 444 -13.83 -3.26 4.37
CA MET A 444 -13.22 -2.35 3.39
C MET A 444 -14.18 -1.24 2.99
N ALA A 445 -15.48 -1.52 2.88
CA ALA A 445 -16.50 -0.50 2.68
C ALA A 445 -16.56 0.49 3.85
N PHE A 446 -16.49 -0.01 5.08
CA PHE A 446 -16.46 0.81 6.30
C PHE A 446 -15.18 1.66 6.36
N VAL A 447 -14.00 1.05 6.17
CA VAL A 447 -12.71 1.76 6.18
C VAL A 447 -12.70 2.85 5.12
N SER A 448 -13.04 2.55 3.89
CA SER A 448 -13.05 3.54 2.80
C SER A 448 -13.97 4.73 3.08
N LYS A 449 -15.18 4.47 3.59
CA LYS A 449 -16.23 5.50 3.75
C LYS A 449 -16.17 6.24 5.08
N LYS A 450 -15.79 5.56 6.16
CA LYS A 450 -15.89 6.08 7.53
C LYS A 450 -14.55 6.34 8.18
N VAL A 451 -13.52 5.51 7.92
CA VAL A 451 -12.21 5.62 8.55
C VAL A 451 -11.30 6.56 7.78
N MET A 452 -11.19 6.41 6.46
CA MET A 452 -10.27 7.20 5.64
C MET A 452 -10.47 8.74 5.76
N PRO A 453 -11.69 9.29 5.83
CA PRO A 453 -11.88 10.72 6.06
C PRO A 453 -11.35 11.23 7.41
N LEU A 454 -11.17 10.33 8.39
CA LEU A 454 -10.75 10.66 9.76
C LEU A 454 -9.25 10.51 9.98
N THR A 455 -8.56 9.90 9.03
CA THR A 455 -7.16 9.48 9.21
C THR A 455 -6.18 10.65 9.27
N ALA A 456 -5.08 10.44 9.98
CA ALA A 456 -3.87 11.23 9.93
C ALA A 456 -2.69 10.35 9.50
N TYR A 457 -1.58 10.96 9.13
CA TYR A 457 -0.37 10.27 8.70
C TYR A 457 0.80 10.62 9.61
N ARG A 458 1.77 9.72 9.66
CA ARG A 458 3.04 9.93 10.35
C ARG A 458 3.85 11.01 9.65
N PRO A 459 4.67 11.80 10.40
CA PRO A 459 5.60 12.73 9.77
C PRO A 459 6.70 11.96 9.01
N GLY A 460 6.98 12.36 7.76
CA GLY A 460 7.98 11.74 6.89
C GLY A 460 9.44 12.17 7.17
N PHE A 461 9.80 12.47 8.42
CA PHE A 461 11.16 12.91 8.80
C PHE A 461 12.08 11.72 9.06
N ALA A 462 13.34 11.84 8.66
CA ALA A 462 14.38 10.84 8.89
C ALA A 462 14.58 10.47 10.36
N ILE A 463 14.33 11.41 11.27
CA ILE A 463 14.44 11.20 12.73
C ILE A 463 13.22 10.49 13.32
N TYR A 464 12.09 10.40 12.58
CA TYR A 464 10.85 9.84 13.11
C TYR A 464 10.99 8.42 13.69
N PRO A 465 11.72 7.47 13.08
CA PRO A 465 11.88 6.13 13.66
C PRO A 465 12.46 6.16 15.08
N GLN A 466 13.40 7.07 15.36
CA GLN A 466 13.98 7.22 16.70
C GLN A 466 12.98 7.86 17.70
N VAL A 467 12.17 8.80 17.24
CA VAL A 467 11.07 9.37 18.03
C VAL A 467 10.03 8.32 18.36
N SER A 468 9.70 7.46 17.38
CA SER A 468 8.79 6.34 17.57
C SER A 468 9.29 5.37 18.65
N VAL A 469 10.56 4.99 18.63
CA VAL A 469 11.17 4.13 19.67
C VAL A 469 11.07 4.78 21.06
N ALA A 470 11.28 6.10 21.17
CA ALA A 470 11.14 6.80 22.45
C ALA A 470 9.69 6.78 22.97
N LEU A 471 8.68 6.85 22.09
CA LEU A 471 7.27 6.68 22.45
C LEU A 471 6.95 5.24 22.90
N GLN A 472 7.48 4.26 22.17
CA GLN A 472 7.34 2.85 22.52
C GLN A 472 7.88 2.58 23.92
N GLN A 473 9.06 3.14 24.23
CA GLN A 473 9.66 3.03 25.56
C GLN A 473 8.79 3.68 26.63
N ALA A 474 8.22 4.85 26.38
CA ALA A 474 7.33 5.51 27.33
C ALA A 474 6.09 4.68 27.67
N THR A 475 5.51 3.98 26.69
CA THR A 475 4.41 3.04 26.98
C THR A 475 4.89 1.84 27.78
N LEU A 476 6.08 1.30 27.49
CA LEU A 476 6.68 0.20 28.26
C LEU A 476 6.91 0.60 29.72
N ASP A 477 7.47 1.79 29.95
CA ASP A 477 7.74 2.31 31.30
C ASP A 477 6.45 2.35 32.13
N VAL A 478 5.36 2.87 31.56
CA VAL A 478 4.07 2.95 32.23
C VAL A 478 3.48 1.57 32.53
N ILE A 479 3.46 0.66 31.57
CA ILE A 479 2.89 -0.68 31.81
C ILE A 479 3.75 -1.52 32.75
N SER A 480 5.04 -1.19 32.87
CA SER A 480 5.97 -1.79 33.83
C SER A 480 5.84 -1.22 35.27
N GLY A 481 5.01 -0.19 35.47
CA GLY A 481 4.69 0.34 36.78
C GLY A 481 5.22 1.74 37.05
N ASP A 482 5.90 2.40 36.14
CA ASP A 482 6.27 3.79 36.28
C ASP A 482 5.02 4.70 36.31
N SER A 483 5.09 5.77 37.05
CA SER A 483 4.04 6.78 37.01
C SER A 483 4.01 7.46 35.63
N VAL A 484 2.83 7.89 35.21
CA VAL A 484 2.63 8.62 33.92
C VAL A 484 3.53 9.88 33.89
N ALA A 485 3.67 10.58 35.02
CA ALA A 485 4.51 11.76 35.09
C ALA A 485 6.00 11.43 34.83
N LYS A 486 6.51 10.34 35.44
CA LYS A 486 7.88 9.86 35.22
C LYS A 486 8.13 9.43 33.79
N ALA A 487 7.26 8.59 33.23
CA ALA A 487 7.39 8.10 31.87
C ALA A 487 7.34 9.25 30.83
N ALA A 488 6.42 10.20 31.00
CA ALA A 488 6.33 11.40 30.16
C ALA A 488 7.57 12.31 30.27
N ALA A 489 8.16 12.45 31.46
CA ALA A 489 9.39 13.19 31.63
C ALA A 489 10.60 12.50 30.99
N THR A 490 10.70 11.18 31.10
CA THR A 490 11.74 10.35 30.42
C THR A 490 11.63 10.46 28.92
N TYR A 491 10.41 10.35 28.37
CA TYR A 491 10.14 10.57 26.96
C TYR A 491 10.59 11.97 26.51
N GLN A 492 10.21 13.02 27.23
CA GLN A 492 10.64 14.41 26.98
C GLN A 492 12.16 14.51 26.91
N ALA A 493 12.87 13.94 27.87
CA ALA A 493 14.34 14.00 27.92
C ALA A 493 14.97 13.28 26.70
N SER A 494 14.43 12.11 26.33
CA SER A 494 14.84 11.36 25.14
C SER A 494 14.61 12.16 23.86
N LEU A 495 13.46 12.80 23.75
CA LEU A 495 13.10 13.61 22.58
C LEU A 495 14.01 14.84 22.46
N VAL A 496 14.29 15.54 23.57
CA VAL A 496 15.23 16.68 23.60
C VAL A 496 16.63 16.24 23.15
N LYS A 497 17.08 15.05 23.57
CA LYS A 497 18.38 14.51 23.14
C LYS A 497 18.41 14.23 21.63
N LEU A 498 17.31 13.79 21.04
CA LEU A 498 17.21 13.46 19.62
C LEU A 498 17.13 14.69 18.73
N VAL A 499 16.35 15.70 19.10
CA VAL A 499 15.99 16.81 18.20
C VAL A 499 16.38 18.20 18.70
N GLY A 500 16.84 18.33 19.94
CA GLY A 500 17.16 19.60 20.61
C GLY A 500 15.97 20.23 21.31
N ALA A 501 16.22 20.90 22.44
CA ALA A 501 15.18 21.46 23.31
C ALA A 501 14.28 22.48 22.60
N ASN A 502 14.85 23.30 21.70
CA ASN A 502 14.10 24.30 20.93
C ASN A 502 13.09 23.73 19.95
N LYS A 503 13.22 22.43 19.60
CA LYS A 503 12.33 21.71 18.69
C LYS A 503 11.32 20.81 19.40
N VAL A 504 11.20 20.94 20.70
CA VAL A 504 10.25 20.16 21.51
C VAL A 504 9.23 21.10 22.16
N ASN A 505 7.96 20.70 22.11
CA ASN A 505 6.87 21.34 22.83
C ASN A 505 6.56 20.53 24.09
N SER A 506 6.44 21.19 25.25
CA SER A 506 6.13 20.58 26.54
C SER A 506 5.28 21.56 27.31
N ASN A 507 3.96 21.38 27.32
CA ASN A 507 3.04 22.22 28.08
C ASN A 507 2.18 21.39 29.02
#